data_e388fcb20030a9755aadb84a30212319
#
_entry.id   e388fcb20030a9755aadb84a30212319
#
_cell.length_a   1.000
_cell.length_b   1.000
_cell.length_c   1.000
_cell.angle_alpha   90.00
_cell.angle_beta   90.00
_cell.angle_gamma   90.00
#
_symmetry.space_group_name_H-M   'P 1'
#
loop_
_entity.id
_entity.type
_entity.pdbx_description
1 polymer ?
#
loop_
_entity_poly.entity_id
_entity_poly.type
_entity_poly.pdbx_seq_one_letter_code
_entity_poly.pdbx_strand_id
1 'polypeptide(L)'
;LKDIDNVISKILNNYNREDINDLVELRILNTINRLKLALEELKLLGKENYNKIKSSNDIPEEYKMANIHKREFYTKSVKFSYAIRLSLGITISAFIADYFKFAEGRWIYFTAFAIIIPIYELAQKKLRDRIFATLVGGAIVVISFTIFKNATIRMLILMVAGYLRSYTSTYRYGTIYTTISAIGTAAMTGGAIMITMDRITFVIFGIIIAAIINRLVLPVKMKDANEELLGTYKQVIYEMLNNVYKESLDKNNSTHEMDTLLLVTTMIEERLAVNNADYIKEDYTDYFNKVRIL
;
A
#
# COMPACT_ATOMS: atom_id res chain seq x y z
N LEU A 1 -16.66 -23.50 -12.17
CA LEU A 1 -15.33 -23.92 -11.70
C LEU A 1 -14.60 -24.75 -12.76
N LYS A 2 -15.21 -25.81 -13.35
CA LYS A 2 -14.58 -26.63 -14.41
C LYS A 2 -14.17 -25.82 -15.64
N ASP A 3 -14.98 -24.86 -16.06
CA ASP A 3 -14.69 -24.03 -17.23
C ASP A 3 -13.52 -23.06 -16.97
N ILE A 4 -13.44 -22.51 -15.77
CA ILE A 4 -12.33 -21.63 -15.35
C ILE A 4 -11.03 -22.43 -15.29
N ASP A 5 -11.05 -23.64 -14.76
CA ASP A 5 -9.91 -24.53 -14.65
C ASP A 5 -9.37 -24.94 -16.04
N ASN A 6 -10.27 -25.23 -16.97
CA ASN A 6 -9.91 -25.53 -18.35
C ASN A 6 -9.25 -24.34 -19.07
N VAL A 7 -9.76 -23.11 -18.84
CA VAL A 7 -9.19 -21.89 -19.40
C VAL A 7 -7.79 -21.63 -18.82
N ILE A 8 -7.64 -21.73 -17.50
CA ILE A 8 -6.35 -21.54 -16.81
C ILE A 8 -5.33 -22.57 -17.29
N SER A 9 -5.71 -23.85 -17.36
CA SER A 9 -4.82 -24.92 -17.83
C SER A 9 -4.39 -24.70 -19.28
N LYS A 10 -5.29 -24.21 -20.13
CA LYS A 10 -5.01 -23.90 -21.52
C LYS A 10 -4.04 -22.72 -21.67
N ILE A 11 -4.18 -21.69 -20.84
CA ILE A 11 -3.25 -20.55 -20.81
C ILE A 11 -1.87 -21.03 -20.34
N LEU A 12 -1.79 -21.79 -19.25
CA LEU A 12 -0.53 -22.30 -18.70
C LEU A 12 0.23 -23.23 -19.66
N ASN A 13 -0.51 -24.10 -20.41
CA ASN A 13 0.09 -25.02 -21.38
C ASN A 13 0.58 -24.30 -22.66
N ASN A 14 -0.02 -23.17 -23.01
CA ASN A 14 0.40 -22.38 -24.17
C ASN A 14 1.60 -21.45 -23.86
N TYR A 15 1.94 -21.26 -22.58
CA TYR A 15 3.07 -20.45 -22.18
C TYR A 15 4.31 -21.34 -21.96
N ASN A 16 5.28 -21.22 -22.86
CA ASN A 16 6.58 -21.87 -22.70
C ASN A 16 7.44 -21.01 -21.77
N ARG A 17 7.94 -21.56 -20.67
CA ARG A 17 8.77 -20.82 -19.69
C ARG A 17 10.08 -20.28 -20.29
N GLU A 18 10.54 -20.84 -21.38
CA GLU A 18 11.78 -20.43 -22.06
C GLU A 18 11.65 -19.12 -22.85
N ASP A 19 10.41 -18.70 -23.16
CA ASP A 19 10.14 -17.49 -23.95
C ASP A 19 9.79 -16.26 -23.06
N ILE A 20 9.83 -16.39 -21.74
CA ILE A 20 9.47 -15.30 -20.83
C ILE A 20 10.65 -14.35 -20.66
N ASN A 21 10.66 -13.28 -21.43
CA ASN A 21 11.67 -12.23 -21.35
C ASN A 21 11.23 -11.00 -20.52
N ASP A 22 9.98 -10.93 -20.07
CA ASP A 22 9.45 -9.78 -19.35
C ASP A 22 8.96 -10.16 -17.95
N LEU A 23 9.33 -9.35 -16.98
CA LEU A 23 8.94 -9.47 -15.57
C LEU A 23 7.42 -9.39 -15.37
N VAL A 24 6.72 -8.69 -16.26
CA VAL A 24 5.25 -8.54 -16.25
C VAL A 24 4.59 -9.87 -16.65
N GLU A 25 5.12 -10.55 -17.67
CA GLU A 25 4.61 -11.86 -18.11
C GLU A 25 4.79 -12.92 -17.03
N LEU A 26 5.95 -12.93 -16.36
CA LEU A 26 6.21 -13.82 -15.23
C LEU A 26 5.21 -13.58 -14.07
N ARG A 27 4.87 -12.33 -13.79
CA ARG A 27 3.86 -11.97 -12.77
C ARG A 27 2.46 -12.46 -13.14
N ILE A 28 2.07 -12.28 -14.39
CA ILE A 28 0.78 -12.75 -14.88
C ILE A 28 0.70 -14.27 -14.75
N LEU A 29 1.74 -14.97 -15.17
CA LEU A 29 1.82 -16.43 -15.09
C LEU A 29 1.74 -16.93 -13.64
N ASN A 30 2.48 -16.30 -12.74
CA ASN A 30 2.45 -16.63 -11.31
C ASN A 30 1.08 -16.33 -10.68
N THR A 31 0.42 -15.24 -11.08
CA THR A 31 -0.94 -14.92 -10.59
C THR A 31 -1.96 -15.97 -11.07
N ILE A 32 -1.85 -16.40 -12.33
CA ILE A 32 -2.70 -17.44 -12.91
C ILE A 32 -2.46 -18.79 -12.22
N ASN A 33 -1.20 -19.14 -11.93
CA ASN A 33 -0.86 -20.35 -11.18
C ASN A 33 -1.43 -20.33 -9.77
N ARG A 34 -1.33 -19.22 -9.05
CA ARG A 34 -1.94 -19.06 -7.71
C ARG A 34 -3.45 -19.19 -7.76
N LEU A 35 -4.10 -18.63 -8.78
CA LEU A 35 -5.54 -18.78 -8.98
C LEU A 35 -5.91 -20.23 -9.22
N LYS A 36 -5.13 -20.98 -10.02
CA LYS A 36 -5.33 -22.42 -10.25
C LYS A 36 -5.26 -23.20 -8.95
N LEU A 37 -4.21 -22.98 -8.14
CA LEU A 37 -4.02 -23.67 -6.86
C LEU A 37 -5.15 -23.37 -5.88
N ALA A 38 -5.56 -22.10 -5.76
CA ALA A 38 -6.69 -21.72 -4.91
C ALA A 38 -8.02 -22.39 -5.37
N LEU A 39 -8.22 -22.57 -6.69
CA LEU A 39 -9.37 -23.27 -7.22
C LEU A 39 -9.29 -24.78 -6.97
N GLU A 40 -8.11 -25.39 -7.00
CA GLU A 40 -7.91 -26.79 -6.65
C GLU A 40 -8.17 -27.01 -5.16
N GLU A 41 -7.68 -26.14 -4.28
CA GLU A 41 -7.99 -26.17 -2.85
C GLU A 41 -9.49 -26.02 -2.59
N LEU A 42 -10.17 -25.11 -3.28
CA LEU A 42 -11.63 -24.93 -3.19
C LEU A 42 -12.40 -26.18 -3.68
N LYS A 43 -11.89 -26.93 -4.66
CA LYS A 43 -12.48 -28.20 -5.11
C LYS A 43 -12.34 -29.30 -4.04
N LEU A 44 -11.23 -29.30 -3.32
CA LEU A 44 -10.97 -30.25 -2.22
C LEU A 44 -11.80 -29.92 -0.97
N LEU A 45 -12.23 -28.66 -0.83
CA LEU A 45 -13.12 -28.18 0.24
C LEU A 45 -14.59 -28.60 0.02
N GLY A 46 -14.87 -29.87 -0.24
CA GLY A 46 -16.20 -30.42 -0.02
C GLY A 46 -16.56 -30.32 1.48
N LYS A 47 -17.88 -30.13 1.80
CA LYS A 47 -18.34 -29.92 3.18
C LYS A 47 -17.83 -30.96 4.20
N GLU A 48 -17.58 -32.19 3.78
CA GLU A 48 -17.03 -33.26 4.62
C GLU A 48 -15.54 -33.11 4.91
N ASN A 49 -14.76 -32.59 3.96
CA ASN A 49 -13.33 -32.37 4.12
C ASN A 49 -13.02 -31.12 4.93
N TYR A 50 -13.89 -30.11 4.94
CA TYR A 50 -13.68 -28.87 5.73
C TYR A 50 -13.50 -29.17 7.23
N ASN A 51 -14.32 -30.04 7.80
CA ASN A 51 -14.22 -30.43 9.21
C ASN A 51 -12.97 -31.27 9.49
N LYS A 52 -12.53 -32.07 8.54
CA LYS A 52 -11.32 -32.90 8.65
C LYS A 52 -10.03 -32.06 8.54
N ILE A 53 -10.01 -31.09 7.65
CA ILE A 53 -8.90 -30.13 7.48
C ILE A 53 -8.81 -29.21 8.73
N LYS A 54 -9.95 -28.77 9.26
CA LYS A 54 -10.00 -27.96 10.48
C LYS A 54 -9.49 -28.70 11.72
N SER A 55 -9.64 -30.03 11.77
CA SER A 55 -9.18 -30.86 12.90
C SER A 55 -7.74 -31.36 12.74
N SER A 56 -7.16 -31.38 11.53
CA SER A 56 -5.84 -31.91 11.24
C SER A 56 -4.74 -30.86 11.06
N ASN A 57 -5.10 -29.60 10.83
CA ASN A 57 -4.12 -28.51 10.70
C ASN A 57 -4.04 -27.72 12.00
N ASP A 58 -3.23 -28.22 12.93
CA ASP A 58 -2.64 -27.34 13.93
C ASP A 58 -1.77 -26.33 13.19
N ILE A 59 -2.14 -25.06 13.31
CA ILE A 59 -1.33 -23.95 12.79
C ILE A 59 0.07 -24.12 13.39
N PRO A 60 1.13 -24.28 12.55
CA PRO A 60 2.49 -24.38 13.05
C PRO A 60 2.76 -23.28 14.07
N GLU A 61 3.49 -23.60 15.13
CA GLU A 61 3.72 -22.65 16.26
C GLU A 61 4.31 -21.31 15.79
N GLU A 62 5.04 -21.33 14.68
CA GLU A 62 5.64 -20.17 14.04
C GLU A 62 4.59 -19.18 13.52
N TYR A 63 3.41 -19.65 13.12
CA TYR A 63 2.28 -18.86 12.61
C TYR A 63 1.21 -18.58 13.66
N LYS A 64 1.39 -19.03 14.91
CA LYS A 64 0.49 -18.64 16.00
C LYS A 64 0.61 -17.12 16.21
N MET A 65 -0.51 -16.44 16.29
CA MET A 65 -0.58 -14.96 16.46
C MET A 65 0.39 -14.44 17.55
N ALA A 66 0.58 -15.19 18.63
CA ALA A 66 1.50 -14.84 19.71
C ALA A 66 2.98 -14.80 19.29
N ASN A 67 3.41 -15.64 18.36
CA ASN A 67 4.78 -15.71 17.87
C ASN A 67 5.02 -14.71 16.72
N ILE A 68 4.02 -14.48 15.88
CA ILE A 68 4.03 -13.39 14.88
C ILE A 68 4.14 -12.04 15.60
N HIS A 69 3.37 -11.82 16.67
CA HIS A 69 3.47 -10.59 17.47
C HIS A 69 4.85 -10.39 18.09
N LYS A 70 5.49 -11.42 18.65
CA LYS A 70 6.86 -11.31 19.20
C LYS A 70 7.90 -10.91 18.16
N ARG A 71 7.75 -11.36 16.92
CA ARG A 71 8.68 -11.07 15.82
C ARG A 71 8.47 -9.67 15.23
N GLU A 72 7.23 -9.17 15.25
CA GLU A 72 6.87 -7.83 14.74
C GLU A 72 7.15 -6.69 15.75
N PHE A 73 7.27 -6.98 17.03
CA PHE A 73 7.61 -6.00 18.08
C PHE A 73 9.09 -5.58 18.13
N TYR A 74 9.87 -5.92 17.10
CA TYR A 74 11.21 -5.36 16.97
C TYR A 74 11.10 -3.86 16.65
N THR A 75 11.68 -3.02 17.50
CA THR A 75 11.69 -1.56 17.41
C THR A 75 12.28 -1.00 16.11
N LYS A 76 12.91 -1.83 15.29
CA LYS A 76 13.43 -1.51 13.95
C LYS A 76 12.50 -1.92 12.80
N SER A 77 11.39 -2.61 13.05
CA SER A 77 10.46 -2.98 11.99
C SER A 77 9.75 -1.74 11.44
N VAL A 78 9.72 -1.62 10.10
CA VAL A 78 8.99 -0.57 9.37
C VAL A 78 7.52 -0.54 9.80
N LYS A 79 6.90 -1.71 9.96
CA LYS A 79 5.48 -1.85 10.36
C LYS A 79 5.23 -1.33 11.76
N PHE A 80 6.07 -1.71 12.72
CA PHE A 80 5.94 -1.28 14.12
C PHE A 80 6.12 0.23 14.27
N SER A 81 7.19 0.77 13.66
CA SER A 81 7.44 2.21 13.64
C SER A 81 6.30 3.01 13.02
N TYR A 82 5.71 2.48 11.95
CA TYR A 82 4.53 3.09 11.31
C TYR A 82 3.30 3.07 12.22
N ALA A 83 3.02 1.94 12.86
CA ALA A 83 1.86 1.79 13.75
C ALA A 83 1.92 2.79 14.91
N ILE A 84 3.08 2.94 15.56
CA ILE A 84 3.28 3.91 16.63
C ILE A 84 3.11 5.35 16.13
N ARG A 85 3.74 5.71 15.00
CA ARG A 85 3.60 7.05 14.42
C ARG A 85 2.15 7.38 14.09
N LEU A 86 1.46 6.43 13.47
CA LEU A 86 0.07 6.62 13.06
C LEU A 86 -0.85 6.80 14.28
N SER A 87 -0.72 5.93 15.29
CA SER A 87 -1.49 6.01 16.54
C SER A 87 -1.28 7.34 17.24
N LEU A 88 -0.03 7.73 17.48
CA LEU A 88 0.30 9.00 18.13
C LEU A 88 -0.21 10.20 17.31
N GLY A 89 -0.02 10.18 15.98
CA GLY A 89 -0.45 11.26 15.11
C GLY A 89 -1.95 11.48 15.12
N ILE A 90 -2.71 10.41 15.03
CA ILE A 90 -4.18 10.49 15.06
C ILE A 90 -4.64 10.92 16.45
N THR A 91 -4.11 10.32 17.52
CA THR A 91 -4.52 10.63 18.90
C THR A 91 -4.24 12.09 19.25
N ILE A 92 -3.04 12.60 18.97
CA ILE A 92 -2.69 14.01 19.21
C ILE A 92 -3.56 14.94 18.36
N SER A 93 -3.78 14.62 17.10
CA SER A 93 -4.61 15.43 16.21
C SER A 93 -6.07 15.46 16.66
N ALA A 94 -6.62 14.32 17.07
CA ALA A 94 -7.98 14.22 17.56
C ALA A 94 -8.14 14.97 18.92
N PHE A 95 -7.16 14.80 19.82
CA PHE A 95 -7.15 15.51 21.10
C PHE A 95 -7.14 17.03 20.91
N ILE A 96 -6.29 17.56 20.01
CA ILE A 96 -6.25 18.99 19.71
C ILE A 96 -7.59 19.45 19.14
N ALA A 97 -8.16 18.71 18.18
CA ALA A 97 -9.44 19.05 17.57
C ALA A 97 -10.58 19.13 18.60
N ASP A 98 -10.62 18.18 19.53
CA ASP A 98 -11.66 18.08 20.56
C ASP A 98 -11.45 19.09 21.69
N TYR A 99 -10.22 19.23 22.18
CA TYR A 99 -9.90 20.17 23.27
C TYR A 99 -10.23 21.63 22.92
N PHE A 100 -9.90 22.06 21.69
CA PHE A 100 -10.21 23.39 21.21
C PHE A 100 -11.62 23.52 20.62
N LYS A 101 -12.40 22.43 20.58
CA LYS A 101 -13.79 22.39 20.05
C LYS A 101 -13.90 22.97 18.65
N PHE A 102 -12.92 22.66 17.79
CA PHE A 102 -12.94 23.13 16.40
C PHE A 102 -14.09 22.50 15.61
N ALA A 103 -14.99 23.31 15.06
CA ALA A 103 -16.16 22.83 14.32
C ALA A 103 -15.80 21.90 13.15
N GLU A 104 -14.69 22.17 12.45
CA GLU A 104 -14.17 21.36 11.35
C GLU A 104 -12.85 20.66 11.71
N GLY A 105 -12.56 20.45 12.99
CA GLY A 105 -11.32 19.85 13.52
C GLY A 105 -11.01 18.45 12.98
N ARG A 106 -12.02 17.74 12.44
CA ARG A 106 -11.84 16.45 11.74
C ARG A 106 -10.81 16.51 10.61
N TRP A 107 -10.59 17.66 10.01
CA TRP A 107 -9.60 17.80 8.93
C TRP A 107 -8.16 17.73 9.42
N ILE A 108 -7.90 18.00 10.70
CA ILE A 108 -6.58 17.87 11.30
C ILE A 108 -6.16 16.42 11.30
N TYR A 109 -6.96 15.52 11.89
CA TYR A 109 -6.59 14.11 11.98
C TYR A 109 -6.72 13.37 10.63
N PHE A 110 -7.66 13.73 9.75
CA PHE A 110 -7.68 13.17 8.40
C PHE A 110 -6.44 13.57 7.58
N THR A 111 -5.92 14.77 7.79
CA THR A 111 -4.69 15.20 7.11
C THR A 111 -3.47 14.49 7.70
N ALA A 112 -3.37 14.39 9.03
CA ALA A 112 -2.31 13.65 9.69
C ALA A 112 -2.30 12.17 9.25
N PHE A 113 -3.47 11.52 9.26
CA PHE A 113 -3.64 10.14 8.75
C PHE A 113 -3.16 9.98 7.31
N ALA A 114 -3.50 10.92 6.43
CA ALA A 114 -3.12 10.85 5.03
C ALA A 114 -1.62 11.01 4.79
N ILE A 115 -0.90 11.76 5.64
CA ILE A 115 0.52 12.11 5.47
C ILE A 115 1.45 11.18 6.24
N ILE A 116 1.02 10.63 7.38
CA ILE A 116 1.81 9.66 8.14
C ILE A 116 1.82 8.36 7.35
N ILE A 117 2.97 8.04 6.78
CA ILE A 117 3.21 6.81 6.01
C ILE A 117 4.53 6.17 6.46
N PRO A 118 4.78 4.88 6.12
CA PRO A 118 5.92 4.14 6.67
C PRO A 118 7.28 4.80 6.43
N ILE A 119 7.52 5.33 5.24
CA ILE A 119 8.83 5.80 4.79
C ILE A 119 8.88 7.33 4.79
N TYR A 120 9.90 7.89 5.41
CA TYR A 120 10.06 9.34 5.63
C TYR A 120 10.11 10.15 4.33
N GLU A 121 10.89 9.72 3.33
CA GLU A 121 11.05 10.41 2.06
C GLU A 121 9.72 10.50 1.29
N LEU A 122 8.95 9.41 1.30
CA LEU A 122 7.62 9.38 0.69
C LEU A 122 6.63 10.29 1.43
N ALA A 123 6.75 10.37 2.77
CA ALA A 123 5.93 11.26 3.58
C ALA A 123 6.18 12.72 3.23
N GLN A 124 7.44 13.12 3.02
CA GLN A 124 7.79 14.49 2.60
C GLN A 124 7.24 14.85 1.23
N LYS A 125 7.28 13.93 0.26
CA LYS A 125 6.65 14.11 -1.06
C LYS A 125 5.15 14.32 -0.92
N LYS A 126 4.50 13.45 -0.15
CA LYS A 126 3.05 13.47 0.06
C LYS A 126 2.57 14.73 0.80
N LEU A 127 3.39 15.22 1.74
CA LEU A 127 3.16 16.48 2.44
C LEU A 127 3.12 17.67 1.47
N ARG A 128 4.15 17.80 0.61
CA ARG A 128 4.21 18.87 -0.41
C ARG A 128 3.02 18.79 -1.37
N ASP A 129 2.70 17.59 -1.83
CA ASP A 129 1.56 17.38 -2.73
C ASP A 129 0.23 17.74 -2.05
N ARG A 130 0.08 17.49 -0.75
CA ARG A 130 -1.12 17.85 0.02
C ARG A 130 -1.29 19.37 0.14
N ILE A 131 -0.21 20.09 0.46
CA ILE A 131 -0.24 21.57 0.53
C ILE A 131 -0.68 22.13 -0.82
N PHE A 132 0.03 21.76 -1.88
CA PHE A 132 -0.26 22.22 -3.23
C PHE A 132 -1.71 21.93 -3.64
N ALA A 133 -2.16 20.71 -3.44
CA ALA A 133 -3.50 20.28 -3.82
C ALA A 133 -4.61 21.01 -3.01
N THR A 134 -4.36 21.29 -1.74
CA THR A 134 -5.32 22.05 -0.90
C THR A 134 -5.43 23.49 -1.35
N LEU A 135 -4.31 24.14 -1.65
CA LEU A 135 -4.30 25.53 -2.13
C LEU A 135 -4.98 25.67 -3.51
N VAL A 136 -4.59 24.80 -4.46
CA VAL A 136 -5.16 24.82 -5.81
C VAL A 136 -6.64 24.44 -5.79
N GLY A 137 -7.01 23.38 -5.10
CA GLY A 137 -8.41 22.94 -4.99
C GLY A 137 -9.30 23.97 -4.31
N GLY A 138 -8.80 24.62 -3.24
CA GLY A 138 -9.49 25.70 -2.56
C GLY A 138 -9.68 26.94 -3.46
N ALA A 139 -8.63 27.35 -4.17
CA ALA A 139 -8.70 28.46 -5.12
C ALA A 139 -9.75 28.21 -6.23
N ILE A 140 -9.77 27.00 -6.79
CA ILE A 140 -10.75 26.61 -7.82
C ILE A 140 -12.18 26.73 -7.26
N VAL A 141 -12.46 26.28 -6.05
CA VAL A 141 -13.80 26.39 -5.43
C VAL A 141 -14.16 27.85 -5.21
N VAL A 142 -13.27 28.65 -4.63
CA VAL A 142 -13.54 30.08 -4.38
C VAL A 142 -13.85 30.82 -5.68
N ILE A 143 -13.02 30.66 -6.70
CA ILE A 143 -13.20 31.31 -7.99
C ILE A 143 -14.51 30.84 -8.65
N SER A 144 -14.71 29.54 -8.76
CA SER A 144 -15.89 28.96 -9.42
C SER A 144 -17.18 29.38 -8.72
N PHE A 145 -17.23 29.36 -7.39
CA PHE A 145 -18.44 29.68 -6.63
C PHE A 145 -18.72 31.21 -6.53
N THR A 146 -17.69 32.01 -6.76
CA THR A 146 -17.85 33.44 -6.90
C THR A 146 -18.49 33.81 -8.25
N ILE A 147 -18.06 33.15 -9.32
CA ILE A 147 -18.55 33.34 -10.68
C ILE A 147 -19.94 32.72 -10.82
N PHE A 148 -20.10 31.47 -10.42
CA PHE A 148 -21.34 30.72 -10.59
C PHE A 148 -22.17 30.71 -9.29
N LYS A 149 -23.21 31.55 -9.23
CA LYS A 149 -24.09 31.60 -8.05
C LYS A 149 -25.22 30.55 -8.09
N ASN A 150 -25.49 29.99 -9.27
CA ASN A 150 -26.53 28.98 -9.46
C ASN A 150 -26.10 27.62 -8.82
N ALA A 151 -26.96 27.11 -7.93
CA ALA A 151 -26.71 25.84 -7.21
C ALA A 151 -26.54 24.64 -8.17
N THR A 152 -27.30 24.60 -9.27
CA THR A 152 -27.18 23.51 -10.27
C THR A 152 -25.81 23.48 -10.94
N ILE A 153 -25.27 24.67 -11.30
CA ILE A 153 -23.93 24.75 -11.92
C ILE A 153 -22.85 24.35 -10.92
N ARG A 154 -22.97 24.80 -9.66
CA ARG A 154 -22.04 24.36 -8.59
C ARG A 154 -22.06 22.86 -8.40
N MET A 155 -23.23 22.23 -8.39
CA MET A 155 -23.38 20.78 -8.30
C MET A 155 -22.73 20.06 -9.49
N LEU A 156 -22.91 20.57 -10.71
CA LEU A 156 -22.24 20.06 -11.91
C LEU A 156 -20.71 20.10 -11.79
N ILE A 157 -20.14 21.20 -11.28
CA ILE A 157 -18.70 21.33 -11.05
C ILE A 157 -18.22 20.25 -10.08
N LEU A 158 -18.96 19.99 -9.00
CA LEU A 158 -18.60 18.94 -8.04
C LEU A 158 -18.71 17.54 -8.64
N MET A 159 -19.72 17.26 -9.46
CA MET A 159 -19.85 15.99 -10.16
C MET A 159 -18.67 15.75 -11.11
N VAL A 160 -18.30 16.77 -11.90
CA VAL A 160 -17.14 16.71 -12.80
C VAL A 160 -15.84 16.47 -12.01
N ALA A 161 -15.64 17.16 -10.88
CA ALA A 161 -14.48 16.94 -10.04
C ALA A 161 -14.44 15.51 -9.48
N GLY A 162 -15.57 14.97 -9.02
CA GLY A 162 -15.68 13.58 -8.56
C GLY A 162 -15.39 12.58 -9.68
N TYR A 163 -15.89 12.81 -10.87
CA TYR A 163 -15.63 11.98 -12.04
C TYR A 163 -14.14 11.98 -12.42
N LEU A 164 -13.54 13.17 -12.56
CA LEU A 164 -12.11 13.31 -12.88
C LEU A 164 -11.21 12.67 -11.82
N ARG A 165 -11.63 12.63 -10.56
CA ARG A 165 -10.90 11.92 -9.49
C ARG A 165 -10.66 10.45 -9.82
N SER A 166 -11.61 9.78 -10.46
CA SER A 166 -11.53 8.35 -10.79
C SER A 166 -10.47 8.03 -11.85
N TYR A 167 -10.11 9.00 -12.68
CA TYR A 167 -9.09 8.84 -13.72
C TYR A 167 -7.68 9.20 -13.27
N THR A 168 -7.53 9.76 -12.06
CA THR A 168 -6.22 10.18 -11.58
C THR A 168 -5.52 9.09 -10.76
N SER A 169 -4.36 8.64 -11.22
CA SER A 169 -3.47 7.72 -10.49
C SER A 169 -2.55 8.45 -9.51
N THR A 170 -2.20 9.70 -9.79
CA THR A 170 -1.25 10.49 -9.00
C THR A 170 -1.92 11.10 -7.77
N TYR A 171 -1.29 10.97 -6.59
CA TYR A 171 -1.80 11.52 -5.33
C TYR A 171 -2.10 13.02 -5.41
N ARG A 172 -1.22 13.82 -6.03
CA ARG A 172 -1.35 15.28 -6.16
C ARG A 172 -2.68 15.67 -6.84
N TYR A 173 -2.93 15.19 -8.06
CA TYR A 173 -4.13 15.52 -8.81
C TYR A 173 -5.39 14.94 -8.16
N GLY A 174 -5.31 13.71 -7.69
CA GLY A 174 -6.42 13.09 -6.96
C GLY A 174 -6.83 13.89 -5.72
N THR A 175 -5.86 14.46 -5.00
CA THR A 175 -6.12 15.30 -3.83
C THR A 175 -6.73 16.65 -4.22
N ILE A 176 -6.36 17.25 -5.36
CA ILE A 176 -7.01 18.48 -5.87
C ILE A 176 -8.52 18.25 -6.05
N TYR A 177 -8.91 17.20 -6.80
CA TYR A 177 -10.31 16.90 -7.04
C TYR A 177 -11.08 16.54 -5.78
N THR A 178 -10.46 15.78 -4.88
CA THR A 178 -11.05 15.46 -3.58
C THR A 178 -11.26 16.74 -2.74
N THR A 179 -10.32 17.68 -2.80
CA THR A 179 -10.41 18.97 -2.11
C THR A 179 -11.53 19.83 -2.69
N ILE A 180 -11.63 19.90 -4.02
CA ILE A 180 -12.74 20.61 -4.70
C ILE A 180 -14.08 20.04 -4.26
N SER A 181 -14.25 18.72 -4.31
CA SER A 181 -15.51 18.08 -3.90
C SER A 181 -15.84 18.36 -2.43
N ALA A 182 -14.87 18.21 -1.53
CA ALA A 182 -15.11 18.34 -0.11
C ALA A 182 -15.33 19.80 0.36
N ILE A 183 -14.56 20.76 -0.16
CA ILE A 183 -14.80 22.19 0.13
C ILE A 183 -16.08 22.66 -0.56
N GLY A 184 -16.26 22.28 -1.82
CA GLY A 184 -17.42 22.71 -2.59
C GLY A 184 -18.73 22.19 -2.02
N THR A 185 -18.79 20.92 -1.56
CA THR A 185 -19.98 20.39 -0.90
C THR A 185 -20.31 21.17 0.39
N ALA A 186 -19.32 21.44 1.23
CA ALA A 186 -19.51 22.25 2.43
C ALA A 186 -19.93 23.70 2.08
N ALA A 187 -19.36 24.27 1.03
CA ALA A 187 -19.67 25.63 0.57
C ALA A 187 -21.06 25.79 -0.09
N MET A 188 -21.75 24.69 -0.37
CA MET A 188 -23.16 24.75 -0.81
C MET A 188 -24.09 25.28 0.30
N THR A 189 -23.75 25.04 1.57
CA THR A 189 -24.53 25.42 2.74
C THR A 189 -24.03 26.70 3.42
N GLY A 190 -22.86 27.22 3.03
CA GLY A 190 -22.21 28.37 3.69
C GLY A 190 -21.34 29.19 2.74
N GLY A 191 -20.60 30.16 3.30
CA GLY A 191 -19.68 31.01 2.54
C GLY A 191 -18.44 30.25 2.07
N ALA A 192 -18.25 30.14 0.77
CA ALA A 192 -17.14 29.38 0.16
C ALA A 192 -15.75 29.84 0.63
N ILE A 193 -15.56 31.14 0.85
CA ILE A 193 -14.28 31.71 1.28
C ILE A 193 -13.95 31.27 2.72
N MET A 194 -14.90 31.43 3.65
CA MET A 194 -14.70 31.07 5.07
C MET A 194 -14.40 29.60 5.23
N ILE A 195 -15.20 28.72 4.60
CA ILE A 195 -15.02 27.27 4.65
C ILE A 195 -13.68 26.86 4.04
N THR A 196 -13.24 27.52 2.97
CA THR A 196 -11.95 27.25 2.35
C THR A 196 -10.81 27.65 3.27
N MET A 197 -10.90 28.80 3.94
CA MET A 197 -9.87 29.26 4.89
C MET A 197 -9.76 28.35 6.11
N ASP A 198 -10.90 27.95 6.69
CA ASP A 198 -10.93 26.99 7.80
C ASP A 198 -10.26 25.67 7.40
N ARG A 199 -10.60 25.17 6.21
CA ARG A 199 -10.00 23.95 5.69
C ARG A 199 -8.50 24.05 5.49
N ILE A 200 -8.01 25.14 4.90
CA ILE A 200 -6.57 25.38 4.72
C ILE A 200 -5.90 25.39 6.10
N THR A 201 -6.46 26.11 7.06
CA THR A 201 -5.92 26.22 8.41
C THR A 201 -5.81 24.85 9.09
N PHE A 202 -6.87 24.05 9.11
CA PHE A 202 -6.86 22.72 9.74
C PHE A 202 -5.97 21.72 9.00
N VAL A 203 -5.88 21.82 7.68
CA VAL A 203 -4.92 21.00 6.89
C VAL A 203 -3.48 21.37 7.27
N ILE A 204 -3.16 22.66 7.46
CA ILE A 204 -1.82 23.10 7.92
C ILE A 204 -1.52 22.53 9.31
N PHE A 205 -2.45 22.58 10.27
CA PHE A 205 -2.25 21.96 11.58
C PHE A 205 -1.98 20.46 11.47
N GLY A 206 -2.76 19.74 10.67
CA GLY A 206 -2.55 18.31 10.42
C GLY A 206 -1.18 18.02 9.78
N ILE A 207 -0.72 18.87 8.86
CA ILE A 207 0.60 18.77 8.23
C ILE A 207 1.72 18.98 9.25
N ILE A 208 1.60 19.99 10.12
CA ILE A 208 2.60 20.28 11.16
C ILE A 208 2.73 19.09 12.11
N ILE A 209 1.61 18.57 12.61
CA ILE A 209 1.60 17.41 13.50
C ILE A 209 2.24 16.20 12.81
N ALA A 210 1.82 15.89 11.58
CA ALA A 210 2.37 14.78 10.81
C ALA A 210 3.87 14.94 10.52
N ALA A 211 4.34 16.16 10.23
CA ALA A 211 5.74 16.44 9.98
C ALA A 211 6.59 16.21 11.23
N ILE A 212 6.11 16.70 12.39
CA ILE A 212 6.78 16.53 13.68
C ILE A 212 6.88 15.03 14.02
N ILE A 213 5.77 14.30 13.91
CA ILE A 213 5.74 12.88 14.24
C ILE A 213 6.59 12.05 13.29
N ASN A 214 6.49 12.27 11.98
CA ASN A 214 7.31 11.55 11.01
C ASN A 214 8.82 11.79 11.20
N ARG A 215 9.21 12.95 11.75
CA ARG A 215 10.61 13.30 11.97
C ARG A 215 11.15 12.80 13.31
N LEU A 216 10.34 12.87 14.38
CA LEU A 216 10.80 12.64 15.75
C LEU A 216 10.50 11.23 16.26
N VAL A 217 9.42 10.61 15.79
CA VAL A 217 8.98 9.31 16.31
C VAL A 217 9.43 8.21 15.38
N LEU A 218 10.45 7.47 15.76
CA LEU A 218 10.95 6.28 15.05
C LEU A 218 11.01 6.48 13.51
N PRO A 219 11.76 7.48 13.00
CA PRO A 219 11.82 7.73 11.56
C PRO A 219 12.48 6.56 10.84
N VAL A 220 11.81 6.03 9.83
CA VAL A 220 12.33 4.99 8.94
C VAL A 220 12.66 5.62 7.60
N LYS A 221 13.92 5.55 7.20
CA LYS A 221 14.38 6.04 5.90
C LYS A 221 14.20 4.98 4.83
N MET A 222 14.21 5.39 3.57
CA MET A 222 14.15 4.49 2.43
C MET A 222 15.30 3.47 2.46
N LYS A 223 16.50 3.90 2.87
CA LYS A 223 17.66 3.01 3.01
C LYS A 223 17.41 1.89 4.01
N ASP A 224 16.86 2.20 5.18
CA ASP A 224 16.57 1.21 6.23
C ASP A 224 15.51 0.19 5.73
N ALA A 225 14.52 0.68 4.98
CA ALA A 225 13.50 -0.17 4.37
C ALA A 225 14.08 -1.10 3.28
N ASN A 226 15.03 -0.62 2.49
CA ASN A 226 15.74 -1.45 1.51
C ASN A 226 16.64 -2.49 2.17
N GLU A 227 17.30 -2.16 3.28
CA GLU A 227 18.10 -3.12 4.05
C GLU A 227 17.22 -4.23 4.64
N GLU A 228 16.01 -3.90 5.13
CA GLU A 228 15.03 -4.89 5.60
C GLU A 228 14.57 -5.81 4.46
N LEU A 229 14.28 -5.24 3.28
CA LEU A 229 13.92 -6.01 2.09
C LEU A 229 15.05 -6.96 1.62
N LEU A 230 16.29 -6.47 1.60
CA LEU A 230 17.46 -7.30 1.28
C LEU A 230 17.70 -8.41 2.31
N GLY A 231 17.47 -8.13 3.58
CA GLY A 231 17.48 -9.14 4.64
C GLY A 231 16.45 -10.24 4.40
N THR A 232 15.22 -9.84 4.06
CA THR A 232 14.16 -10.78 3.70
C THR A 232 14.49 -11.57 2.44
N TYR A 233 15.04 -10.92 1.41
CA TYR A 233 15.49 -11.57 0.19
C TYR A 233 16.51 -12.70 0.47
N LYS A 234 17.55 -12.40 1.28
CA LYS A 234 18.55 -13.40 1.68
C LYS A 234 17.91 -14.58 2.40
N GLN A 235 16.97 -14.32 3.29
CA GLN A 235 16.28 -15.40 4.03
C GLN A 235 15.45 -16.27 3.09
N VAL A 236 14.75 -15.68 2.12
CA VAL A 236 13.96 -16.40 1.11
C VAL A 236 14.87 -17.27 0.24
N ILE A 237 16.01 -16.74 -0.22
CA ILE A 237 17.00 -17.53 -0.99
C ILE A 237 17.53 -18.70 -0.17
N TYR A 238 17.86 -18.47 1.11
CA TYR A 238 18.29 -19.56 1.99
C TYR A 238 17.21 -20.65 2.12
N GLU A 239 15.96 -20.28 2.25
CA GLU A 239 14.85 -21.23 2.33
C GLU A 239 14.66 -21.99 1.00
N MET A 240 14.81 -21.31 -0.14
CA MET A 240 14.79 -21.96 -1.46
C MET A 240 15.90 -23.02 -1.57
N LEU A 241 17.13 -22.67 -1.19
CA LEU A 241 18.27 -23.61 -1.22
C LEU A 241 18.04 -24.80 -0.26
N ASN A 242 17.48 -24.53 0.91
CA ASN A 242 17.13 -25.56 1.88
C ASN A 242 16.05 -26.52 1.37
N ASN A 243 15.07 -26.00 0.65
CA ASN A 243 14.02 -26.81 0.02
C ASN A 243 14.58 -27.66 -1.12
N VAL A 244 15.45 -27.11 -1.98
CA VAL A 244 16.16 -27.88 -3.01
C VAL A 244 16.98 -28.99 -2.39
N TYR A 245 17.71 -28.71 -1.29
CA TYR A 245 18.48 -29.69 -0.57
C TYR A 245 17.61 -30.83 0.00
N LYS A 246 16.47 -30.47 0.64
CA LYS A 246 15.50 -31.45 1.15
C LYS A 246 14.89 -32.31 0.03
N GLU A 247 14.55 -31.70 -1.09
CA GLU A 247 14.01 -32.40 -2.27
C GLU A 247 15.02 -33.37 -2.89
N SER A 248 16.32 -33.05 -2.82
CA SER A 248 17.39 -33.95 -3.25
C SER A 248 17.51 -35.21 -2.37
N LEU A 249 17.08 -35.11 -1.10
CA LEU A 249 17.11 -36.21 -0.13
C LEU A 249 15.82 -37.04 -0.12
N ASP A 250 14.68 -36.41 -0.37
CA ASP A 250 13.36 -37.05 -0.27
C ASP A 250 12.46 -36.55 -1.41
N LYS A 251 12.15 -37.46 -2.38
CA LYS A 251 11.45 -37.14 -3.64
C LYS A 251 9.99 -36.69 -3.51
N ASN A 252 9.46 -36.49 -2.30
CA ASN A 252 8.02 -36.31 -2.06
C ASN A 252 7.59 -34.89 -1.63
N ASN A 253 8.44 -33.88 -1.73
CA ASN A 253 8.10 -32.51 -1.27
C ASN A 253 7.73 -31.55 -2.40
N SER A 254 6.85 -30.63 -2.09
CA SER A 254 5.96 -29.86 -2.93
C SER A 254 6.66 -28.75 -3.75
N THR A 255 6.56 -28.82 -5.06
CA THR A 255 6.78 -27.71 -6.02
C THR A 255 6.09 -26.40 -5.66
N HIS A 256 5.04 -26.44 -4.86
CA HIS A 256 4.20 -25.29 -4.47
C HIS A 256 4.93 -24.27 -3.56
N GLU A 257 5.76 -24.73 -2.62
CA GLU A 257 6.52 -23.80 -1.75
C GLU A 257 7.56 -23.04 -2.56
N MET A 258 8.21 -23.68 -3.51
CA MET A 258 9.22 -23.08 -4.38
C MET A 258 8.61 -21.96 -5.24
N ASP A 259 7.45 -22.18 -5.84
CA ASP A 259 6.76 -21.16 -6.65
C ASP A 259 6.39 -19.92 -5.81
N THR A 260 6.01 -20.13 -4.55
CA THR A 260 5.69 -19.02 -3.63
C THR A 260 6.95 -18.23 -3.26
N LEU A 261 8.05 -18.90 -2.96
CA LEU A 261 9.33 -18.27 -2.64
C LEU A 261 9.88 -17.48 -3.83
N LEU A 262 9.78 -18.03 -5.05
CA LEU A 262 10.18 -17.35 -6.29
C LEU A 262 9.35 -16.08 -6.52
N LEU A 263 8.03 -16.11 -6.25
CA LEU A 263 7.20 -14.92 -6.34
C LEU A 263 7.63 -13.84 -5.34
N VAL A 264 7.95 -14.23 -4.10
CA VAL A 264 8.41 -13.29 -3.07
C VAL A 264 9.72 -12.62 -3.48
N THR A 265 10.69 -13.39 -4.02
CA THR A 265 11.94 -12.80 -4.52
C THR A 265 11.70 -11.78 -5.61
N THR A 266 10.85 -12.10 -6.60
CA THR A 266 10.49 -11.19 -7.70
C THR A 266 9.83 -9.90 -7.18
N MET A 267 8.91 -10.01 -6.20
CA MET A 267 8.26 -8.85 -5.59
C MET A 267 9.25 -7.96 -4.84
N ILE A 268 10.24 -8.54 -4.16
CA ILE A 268 11.28 -7.79 -3.45
C ILE A 268 12.18 -7.06 -4.44
N GLU A 269 12.66 -7.74 -5.49
CA GLU A 269 13.50 -7.16 -6.54
C GLU A 269 12.82 -5.96 -7.20
N GLU A 270 11.56 -6.11 -7.59
CA GLU A 270 10.79 -5.03 -8.18
C GLU A 270 10.62 -3.85 -7.20
N ARG A 271 10.33 -4.14 -5.94
CA ARG A 271 10.20 -3.09 -4.93
C ARG A 271 11.49 -2.33 -4.72
N LEU A 272 12.62 -3.04 -4.68
CA LEU A 272 13.95 -2.42 -4.59
C LEU A 272 14.26 -1.58 -5.83
N ALA A 273 13.94 -2.07 -7.03
CA ALA A 273 14.14 -1.32 -8.27
C ALA A 273 13.34 0.01 -8.27
N VAL A 274 12.07 -0.02 -7.85
CA VAL A 274 11.23 1.19 -7.72
C VAL A 274 11.79 2.15 -6.67
N ASN A 275 12.20 1.63 -5.51
CA ASN A 275 12.77 2.47 -4.44
C ASN A 275 14.08 3.14 -4.89
N ASN A 276 14.91 2.43 -5.65
CA ASN A 276 16.21 2.93 -6.12
C ASN A 276 16.07 3.95 -7.25
N ALA A 277 15.17 3.74 -8.18
CA ALA A 277 14.93 4.67 -9.29
C ALA A 277 14.57 6.08 -8.78
N ASP A 278 13.78 6.16 -7.70
CA ASP A 278 13.26 7.44 -7.18
C ASP A 278 14.15 8.08 -6.10
N TYR A 279 14.91 7.30 -5.31
CA TYR A 279 15.49 7.82 -4.05
C TYR A 279 16.93 7.43 -3.74
N ILE A 280 17.45 6.27 -4.16
CA ILE A 280 18.73 5.72 -3.67
C ILE A 280 19.57 5.40 -4.88
N LYS A 281 19.99 5.75 -5.73
CA LYS A 281 20.89 5.44 -6.88
C LYS A 281 21.84 4.23 -6.65
N GLU A 282 21.45 3.25 -5.86
CA GLU A 282 22.18 2.01 -5.68
C GLU A 282 21.66 0.96 -6.69
N ASP A 283 22.55 0.35 -7.45
CA ASP A 283 22.19 -0.67 -8.44
C ASP A 283 22.43 -2.07 -7.82
N TYR A 284 21.33 -2.79 -7.58
CA TYR A 284 21.38 -4.18 -7.08
C TYR A 284 21.31 -5.22 -8.21
N THR A 285 21.30 -4.81 -9.46
CA THR A 285 21.12 -5.72 -10.61
C THR A 285 22.21 -6.77 -10.68
N ASP A 286 23.47 -6.38 -10.45
CA ASP A 286 24.60 -7.32 -10.41
C ASP A 286 24.50 -8.32 -9.26
N TYR A 287 24.01 -7.89 -8.11
CA TYR A 287 23.77 -8.77 -6.97
C TYR A 287 22.67 -9.80 -7.28
N PHE A 288 21.54 -9.39 -7.83
CA PHE A 288 20.45 -10.29 -8.17
C PHE A 288 20.85 -11.27 -9.27
N ASN A 289 21.59 -10.83 -10.29
CA ASN A 289 22.09 -11.70 -11.34
C ASN A 289 23.03 -12.79 -10.80
N LYS A 290 23.91 -12.45 -9.86
CA LYS A 290 24.79 -13.44 -9.20
C LYS A 290 23.99 -14.46 -8.39
N VAL A 291 22.94 -14.03 -7.70
CA VAL A 291 22.08 -14.94 -6.90
C VAL A 291 21.24 -15.87 -7.79
N ARG A 292 20.84 -15.42 -8.99
CA ARG A 292 20.07 -16.26 -9.94
C ARG A 292 20.90 -17.37 -10.59
N ILE A 293 22.22 -17.28 -10.53
CA ILE A 293 23.15 -18.29 -11.08
C ILE A 293 23.42 -19.40 -10.07
N LEU A 294 23.13 -19.16 -8.79
CA LEU A 294 23.21 -20.16 -7.71
C LEU A 294 22.02 -21.12 -7.76
#